data_8395c3491a4a15c20dc76989a1ffbdee
#
_entry.id   8395c3491a4a15c20dc76989a1ffbdee
#
_cell.length_a   1.000
_cell.length_b   1.000
_cell.length_c   1.000
_cell.angle_alpha   90.00
_cell.angle_beta   90.00
_cell.angle_gamma   90.00
#
_symmetry.space_group_name_H-M   'P 1'
#
loop_
_entity.id
_entity.type
_entity.pdbx_description
1 polymer ?
#
loop_
_entity_poly.entity_id
_entity_poly.type
_entity_poly.pdbx_seq_one_letter_code
_entity_poly.pdbx_strand_id
1 'polypeptide(L)'
;MFKTILLLAFWGRFRLGELTVPAQDNIKIEDTVLRLDVDLIGEEHQEQFLRVWLRKEKAAAHRAGSLVEIPKLPANLKKLCPFRTMTRYLQRMDKAGMSRFDPLFTDLSGSAMTPGKFSAGVKDAIRTTMPNIGQELFKTLKNHSCRSAIPTICQELECFIDKDILKSLGRWESDAYLQYLKSYQGALKTRRFVEEEIIKKISEARKQDAVFFRQT
;
A
#
# COMPACT_ATOMS: atom_id res chain seq x y z
N MET A 1 11.96 -2.58 4.35
CA MET A 1 11.69 -1.79 3.13
C MET A 1 10.64 -2.44 2.23
N PHE A 2 10.85 -3.58 1.56
CA PHE A 2 9.87 -4.21 0.66
C PHE A 2 8.47 -4.37 1.25
N LYS A 3 8.37 -4.90 2.47
CA LYS A 3 7.09 -5.04 3.17
C LYS A 3 6.38 -3.69 3.37
N THR A 4 7.12 -2.64 3.68
CA THR A 4 6.55 -1.30 3.88
C THR A 4 5.97 -0.76 2.58
N ILE A 5 6.69 -0.92 1.46
CA ILE A 5 6.21 -0.54 0.12
C ILE A 5 4.93 -1.30 -0.24
N LEU A 6 4.90 -2.63 -0.02
CA LEU A 6 3.71 -3.45 -0.28
C LEU A 6 2.50 -2.98 0.52
N LEU A 7 2.69 -2.72 1.82
CA LEU A 7 1.61 -2.28 2.70
C LEU A 7 1.12 -0.87 2.37
N LEU A 8 2.02 0.03 1.96
CA LEU A 8 1.62 1.34 1.46
C LEU A 8 0.86 1.22 0.14
N ALA A 9 1.37 0.43 -0.81
CA ALA A 9 0.70 0.23 -2.09
C ALA A 9 -0.70 -0.39 -1.92
N PHE A 10 -0.88 -1.25 -0.93
CA PHE A 10 -2.17 -1.85 -0.59
C PHE A 10 -3.09 -0.85 0.13
N TRP A 11 -2.73 -0.43 1.33
CA TRP A 11 -3.61 0.39 2.19
C TRP A 11 -3.75 1.83 1.72
N GLY A 12 -2.67 2.44 1.22
CA GLY A 12 -2.66 3.80 0.66
C GLY A 12 -3.00 3.86 -0.83
N ARG A 13 -3.15 2.68 -1.47
CA ARG A 13 -3.46 2.58 -2.92
C ARG A 13 -2.46 3.33 -3.79
N PHE A 14 -1.21 3.37 -3.35
CA PHE A 14 -0.14 3.99 -4.11
C PHE A 14 0.16 3.22 -5.39
N ARG A 15 0.43 3.95 -6.46
CA ARG A 15 1.14 3.37 -7.61
C ARG A 15 2.58 3.10 -7.21
N LEU A 16 3.14 2.01 -7.67
CA LEU A 16 4.54 1.71 -7.32
C LEU A 16 5.49 2.84 -7.74
N GLY A 17 5.25 3.46 -8.90
CA GLY A 17 6.04 4.59 -9.37
C GLY A 17 5.86 5.89 -8.55
N GLU A 18 4.86 5.97 -7.65
CA GLU A 18 4.74 7.06 -6.68
C GLU A 18 5.66 6.85 -5.46
N LEU A 19 6.01 5.59 -5.17
CA LEU A 19 6.85 5.20 -4.03
C LEU A 19 8.30 4.89 -4.41
N THR A 20 8.62 4.86 -5.70
CA THR A 20 9.94 4.46 -6.20
C THR A 20 10.47 5.46 -7.20
N VAL A 21 11.78 5.48 -7.38
CA VAL A 21 12.40 6.32 -8.40
C VAL A 21 12.45 5.59 -9.75
N PRO A 22 12.33 6.28 -10.89
CA PRO A 22 12.35 5.63 -12.20
C PRO A 22 13.69 4.93 -12.48
N ALA A 23 14.81 5.58 -12.18
CA ALA A 23 16.16 5.07 -12.29
C ALA A 23 17.09 5.78 -11.29
N GLN A 24 18.23 5.20 -10.97
CA GLN A 24 19.17 5.74 -9.97
C GLN A 24 19.82 7.06 -10.44
N ASP A 25 20.07 7.18 -11.71
CA ASP A 25 20.72 8.30 -12.40
C ASP A 25 19.74 9.40 -12.84
N ASN A 26 18.45 9.20 -12.61
CA ASN A 26 17.39 10.12 -13.02
C ASN A 26 16.39 10.35 -11.87
N ILE A 27 16.88 10.81 -10.72
CA ILE A 27 16.06 11.15 -9.57
C ILE A 27 15.69 12.63 -9.64
N LYS A 28 14.41 12.90 -9.92
CA LYS A 28 13.85 14.24 -9.85
C LYS A 28 13.24 14.44 -8.45
N ILE A 29 13.91 15.22 -7.62
CA ILE A 29 13.50 15.45 -6.22
C ILE A 29 12.11 16.07 -6.13
N GLU A 30 11.77 16.94 -7.07
CA GLU A 30 10.46 17.59 -7.16
C GLU A 30 9.31 16.62 -7.42
N ASP A 31 9.59 15.47 -8.07
CA ASP A 31 8.61 14.44 -8.42
C ASP A 31 8.66 13.22 -7.47
N THR A 32 9.69 13.15 -6.62
CA THR A 32 9.98 11.97 -5.79
C THR A 32 9.50 12.18 -4.36
N VAL A 33 8.79 11.23 -3.79
CA VAL A 33 8.46 11.24 -2.36
C VAL A 33 9.74 11.03 -1.55
N LEU A 34 10.06 11.97 -0.69
CA LEU A 34 11.21 11.95 0.19
C LEU A 34 10.82 11.47 1.59
N ARG A 35 11.81 11.16 2.40
CA ARG A 35 11.57 10.77 3.81
C ARG A 35 10.94 11.90 4.62
N LEU A 36 11.22 13.16 4.30
CA LEU A 36 10.60 14.33 4.95
C LEU A 36 9.12 14.50 4.62
N ASP A 37 8.62 13.85 3.55
CA ASP A 37 7.22 13.90 3.13
C ASP A 37 6.34 12.88 3.88
N VAL A 38 6.88 12.26 4.94
CA VAL A 38 6.18 11.24 5.73
C VAL A 38 6.10 11.65 7.18
N ASP A 39 4.88 11.73 7.69
CA ASP A 39 4.58 12.02 9.09
C ASP A 39 3.87 10.85 9.77
N LEU A 40 4.22 10.62 11.02
CA LEU A 40 3.52 9.72 11.93
C LEU A 40 2.74 10.60 12.91
N ILE A 41 1.42 10.63 12.78
CA ILE A 41 0.53 11.54 13.50
C ILE A 41 -0.21 10.80 14.60
N GLY A 42 -0.46 11.50 15.71
CA GLY A 42 -1.23 11.04 16.88
C GLY A 42 -0.37 10.42 17.97
N GLU A 43 -0.83 10.60 19.21
CA GLU A 43 -0.22 10.07 20.42
C GLU A 43 -0.74 8.64 20.73
N GLU A 44 -0.15 7.95 21.72
CA GLU A 44 -0.42 6.54 21.99
C GLU A 44 -1.90 6.25 22.31
N HIS A 45 -2.61 7.20 22.90
CA HIS A 45 -4.03 7.07 23.28
C HIS A 45 -5.00 7.77 22.34
N GLN A 46 -4.49 8.33 21.23
CA GLN A 46 -5.26 9.01 20.21
C GLN A 46 -5.33 8.20 18.92
N GLU A 47 -6.16 8.65 17.99
CA GLU A 47 -6.18 8.08 16.64
C GLU A 47 -4.84 8.36 15.95
N GLN A 48 -4.13 7.28 15.59
CA GLN A 48 -2.83 7.37 14.94
C GLN A 48 -2.96 7.04 13.47
N PHE A 49 -2.30 7.85 12.64
CA PHE A 49 -2.26 7.61 11.19
C PHE A 49 -0.92 7.99 10.60
N LEU A 50 -0.60 7.32 9.52
CA LEU A 50 0.53 7.59 8.65
C LEU A 50 0.09 8.56 7.57
N ARG A 51 0.77 9.69 7.45
CA ARG A 51 0.54 10.70 6.43
C ARG A 51 1.70 10.68 5.43
N VAL A 52 1.38 10.65 4.15
CA VAL A 52 2.36 10.71 3.07
C VAL A 52 1.96 11.79 2.08
N TRP A 53 2.84 12.76 1.87
CA TRP A 53 2.69 13.79 0.86
C TRP A 53 3.24 13.32 -0.47
N LEU A 54 2.39 13.18 -1.48
CA LEU A 54 2.78 12.92 -2.85
C LEU A 54 3.07 14.24 -3.56
N ARG A 55 4.31 14.46 -3.94
CA ARG A 55 4.75 15.69 -4.64
C ARG A 55 4.15 15.80 -6.02
N LYS A 56 3.97 14.66 -6.71
CA LYS A 56 3.36 14.58 -8.03
C LYS A 56 2.43 13.38 -8.15
N GLU A 57 1.23 13.62 -8.64
CA GLU A 57 0.33 12.55 -9.07
C GLU A 57 0.43 12.35 -10.59
N LYS A 58 0.55 11.09 -11.00
CA LYS A 58 0.66 10.74 -12.43
C LYS A 58 -0.58 11.14 -13.24
N ALA A 59 -1.74 11.22 -12.61
CA ALA A 59 -3.01 11.58 -13.26
C ALA A 59 -3.26 13.09 -13.32
N ALA A 60 -2.57 13.87 -12.51
CA ALA A 60 -2.79 15.31 -12.37
C ALA A 60 -1.55 16.10 -12.83
N ALA A 61 -1.36 16.19 -14.14
CA ALA A 61 -0.20 16.90 -14.73
C ALA A 61 -0.04 18.37 -14.27
N HIS A 62 -1.08 18.94 -13.65
CA HIS A 62 -1.14 20.35 -13.24
C HIS A 62 -1.57 20.56 -11.77
N ARG A 63 -1.70 19.51 -10.95
CA ARG A 63 -2.10 19.67 -9.55
C ARG A 63 -0.88 19.70 -8.64
N ALA A 64 -0.87 20.63 -7.70
CA ALA A 64 -0.08 20.53 -6.47
C ALA A 64 -0.31 19.16 -5.86
N GLY A 65 0.76 18.56 -5.29
CA GLY A 65 0.74 17.20 -4.75
C GLY A 65 -0.48 16.83 -3.90
N SER A 66 -0.63 15.57 -3.57
CA SER A 66 -1.76 15.08 -2.77
C SER A 66 -1.32 14.45 -1.46
N LEU A 67 -2.17 14.59 -0.44
CA LEU A 67 -1.96 14.02 0.87
C LEU A 67 -2.70 12.68 0.97
N VAL A 68 -2.00 11.65 1.40
CA VAL A 68 -2.58 10.32 1.67
C VAL A 68 -2.44 10.00 3.13
N GLU A 69 -3.56 9.76 3.80
CA GLU A 69 -3.61 9.35 5.20
C GLU A 69 -4.05 7.90 5.30
N ILE A 70 -3.34 7.13 6.13
CA ILE A 70 -3.60 5.71 6.36
C ILE A 70 -3.68 5.49 7.86
N PRO A 71 -4.82 5.06 8.40
CA PRO A 71 -4.97 4.83 9.83
C PRO A 71 -4.07 3.69 10.32
N LYS A 72 -3.65 3.77 11.57
CA LYS A 72 -2.96 2.68 12.24
C LYS A 72 -3.92 1.53 12.44
N LEU A 73 -3.54 0.34 12.00
CA LEU A 73 -4.38 -0.84 12.14
C LEU A 73 -4.38 -1.38 13.57
N PRO A 74 -5.47 -2.02 14.00
CA PRO A 74 -5.62 -2.61 15.31
C PRO A 74 -4.57 -3.69 15.60
N ALA A 75 -4.46 -4.09 16.86
CA ALA A 75 -3.39 -4.98 17.34
C ALA A 75 -3.39 -6.37 16.68
N ASN A 76 -4.55 -6.93 16.37
CA ASN A 76 -4.70 -8.21 15.68
C ASN A 76 -4.14 -8.17 14.23
N LEU A 77 -4.06 -7.00 13.61
CA LEU A 77 -3.50 -6.77 12.28
C LEU A 77 -2.11 -6.12 12.30
N LYS A 78 -1.42 -6.11 13.45
CA LYS A 78 -0.11 -5.45 13.61
C LYS A 78 0.93 -5.82 12.55
N LYS A 79 0.89 -7.06 12.03
CA LYS A 79 1.80 -7.54 10.99
C LYS A 79 1.51 -6.92 9.61
N LEU A 80 0.30 -6.44 9.37
CA LEU A 80 -0.16 -5.82 8.12
C LEU A 80 -0.26 -4.29 8.22
N CYS A 81 0.10 -3.71 9.37
CA CYS A 81 -0.05 -2.28 9.64
C CYS A 81 1.05 -1.46 8.95
N PRO A 82 0.69 -0.57 8.01
CA PRO A 82 1.65 0.30 7.33
C PRO A 82 2.28 1.31 8.30
N PHE A 83 1.51 1.88 9.23
CA PHE A 83 2.02 2.78 10.26
C PHE A 83 3.18 2.14 11.02
N ARG A 84 2.99 0.94 11.58
CA ARG A 84 4.02 0.25 12.38
C ARG A 84 5.25 -0.14 11.57
N THR A 85 5.08 -0.54 10.30
CA THR A 85 6.22 -0.89 9.45
C THR A 85 6.98 0.34 9.00
N MET A 86 6.29 1.45 8.73
CA MET A 86 6.91 2.72 8.40
C MET A 86 7.69 3.28 9.60
N THR A 87 7.12 3.25 10.80
CA THR A 87 7.83 3.67 12.04
C THR A 87 9.17 2.94 12.16
N ARG A 88 9.17 1.61 12.03
CA ARG A 88 10.40 0.80 12.13
C ARG A 88 11.37 1.10 10.99
N TYR A 89 10.86 1.36 9.79
CA TYR A 89 11.68 1.70 8.64
C TYR A 89 12.39 3.05 8.87
N LEU A 90 11.64 4.09 9.24
CA LEU A 90 12.20 5.43 9.50
C LEU A 90 13.22 5.40 10.64
N GLN A 91 12.91 4.74 11.77
CA GLN A 91 13.85 4.57 12.89
C GLN A 91 15.15 3.88 12.47
N ARG A 92 15.07 2.88 11.58
CA ARG A 92 16.27 2.22 11.04
C ARG A 92 17.11 3.15 10.18
N MET A 93 16.47 3.95 9.34
CA MET A 93 17.14 4.89 8.45
C MET A 93 17.78 6.04 9.25
N ASP A 94 17.09 6.54 10.29
CA ASP A 94 17.63 7.56 11.19
C ASP A 94 18.85 7.06 11.96
N LYS A 95 18.79 5.82 12.49
CA LYS A 95 19.95 5.18 13.15
C LYS A 95 21.15 4.99 12.21
N ALA A 96 20.91 4.85 10.92
CA ALA A 96 21.94 4.74 9.90
C ALA A 96 22.45 6.11 9.40
N GLY A 97 21.96 7.22 9.96
CA GLY A 97 22.37 8.57 9.57
C GLY A 97 21.91 9.01 8.19
N MET A 98 20.90 8.33 7.64
CA MET A 98 20.37 8.65 6.30
C MET A 98 19.60 9.97 6.30
N SER A 99 19.79 10.79 5.26
CA SER A 99 19.19 12.11 5.15
C SER A 99 17.67 12.05 4.98
N ARG A 100 16.95 12.98 5.59
CA ARG A 100 15.50 13.15 5.35
C ARG A 100 15.16 13.64 3.94
N PHE A 101 16.14 14.17 3.24
CA PHE A 101 16.02 14.63 1.84
C PHE A 101 16.27 13.50 0.82
N ASP A 102 16.66 12.32 1.28
CA ASP A 102 16.76 11.15 0.40
C ASP A 102 15.39 10.65 -0.05
N PRO A 103 15.28 9.98 -1.21
CA PRO A 103 14.07 9.28 -1.61
C PRO A 103 13.54 8.40 -0.49
N LEU A 104 12.21 8.37 -0.32
CA LEU A 104 11.59 7.67 0.81
C LEU A 104 12.13 6.25 0.98
N PHE A 105 12.29 5.51 -0.09
CA PHE A 105 12.80 4.14 -0.04
C PHE A 105 14.19 4.02 -0.67
N THR A 106 15.20 4.09 0.19
CA THR A 106 16.59 3.81 -0.11
C THR A 106 17.08 2.65 0.74
N ASP A 107 18.07 1.90 0.29
CA ASP A 107 18.77 0.94 1.12
C ASP A 107 19.88 1.62 1.96
N LEU A 108 20.54 0.86 2.80
CA LEU A 108 21.62 1.39 3.66
C LEU A 108 22.89 1.81 2.90
N SER A 109 22.99 1.48 1.62
CA SER A 109 24.07 1.96 0.74
C SER A 109 23.73 3.29 0.04
N GLY A 110 22.52 3.86 0.32
CA GLY A 110 22.01 5.06 -0.34
C GLY A 110 21.36 4.80 -1.70
N SER A 111 21.25 3.54 -2.12
CA SER A 111 20.66 3.19 -3.40
C SER A 111 19.11 3.22 -3.31
N ALA A 112 18.49 4.09 -4.11
CA ALA A 112 17.04 4.24 -4.12
C ALA A 112 16.31 3.03 -4.72
N MET A 113 15.09 2.79 -4.26
CA MET A 113 14.24 1.70 -4.77
C MET A 113 13.67 2.05 -6.13
N THR A 114 13.93 1.20 -7.12
CA THR A 114 13.31 1.28 -8.45
C THR A 114 12.19 0.25 -8.61
N PRO A 115 11.23 0.42 -9.54
CA PRO A 115 10.18 -0.57 -9.81
C PRO A 115 10.75 -1.95 -10.17
N GLY A 116 11.87 -2.00 -10.90
CA GLY A 116 12.55 -3.25 -11.27
C GLY A 116 13.10 -3.99 -10.05
N LYS A 117 13.87 -3.29 -9.19
CA LYS A 117 14.41 -3.85 -7.94
C LYS A 117 13.28 -4.36 -7.04
N PHE A 118 12.21 -3.57 -6.91
CA PHE A 118 11.05 -3.96 -6.10
C PHE A 118 10.40 -5.25 -6.64
N SER A 119 10.09 -5.28 -7.94
CA SER A 119 9.48 -6.46 -8.57
C SER A 119 10.32 -7.71 -8.43
N ALA A 120 11.63 -7.60 -8.64
CA ALA A 120 12.55 -8.72 -8.48
C ALA A 120 12.54 -9.25 -7.04
N GLY A 121 12.67 -8.37 -6.04
CA GLY A 121 12.67 -8.77 -4.65
C GLY A 121 11.34 -9.37 -4.17
N VAL A 122 10.20 -8.86 -4.63
CA VAL A 122 8.89 -9.44 -4.32
C VAL A 122 8.74 -10.83 -4.96
N LYS A 123 9.14 -10.99 -6.21
CA LYS A 123 9.09 -12.29 -6.91
C LYS A 123 9.97 -13.33 -6.24
N ASP A 124 11.16 -12.92 -5.80
CA ASP A 124 12.09 -13.78 -5.08
C ASP A 124 11.51 -14.22 -3.73
N ALA A 125 10.97 -13.27 -2.95
CA ALA A 125 10.30 -13.57 -1.69
C ALA A 125 9.11 -14.55 -1.87
N ILE A 126 8.31 -14.39 -2.92
CA ILE A 126 7.19 -15.30 -3.22
C ILE A 126 7.71 -16.69 -3.57
N ARG A 127 8.74 -16.80 -4.41
CA ARG A 127 9.35 -18.11 -4.74
C ARG A 127 9.87 -18.84 -3.52
N THR A 128 10.49 -18.08 -2.60
CA THR A 128 11.03 -18.64 -1.35
C THR A 128 9.93 -19.10 -0.39
N THR A 129 8.86 -18.30 -0.25
CA THR A 129 7.81 -18.58 0.73
C THR A 129 6.69 -19.48 0.21
N MET A 130 6.50 -19.53 -1.09
CA MET A 130 5.48 -20.29 -1.79
C MET A 130 6.09 -21.06 -2.97
N PRO A 131 6.98 -22.04 -2.73
CA PRO A 131 7.73 -22.73 -3.80
C PRO A 131 6.81 -23.45 -4.79
N ASN A 132 5.62 -23.85 -4.36
CA ASN A 132 4.63 -24.56 -5.18
C ASN A 132 3.61 -23.62 -5.87
N ILE A 133 3.83 -22.30 -5.85
CA ILE A 133 2.93 -21.38 -6.56
C ILE A 133 2.91 -21.72 -8.05
N GLY A 134 1.72 -21.88 -8.62
CA GLY A 134 1.56 -22.18 -10.03
C GLY A 134 2.19 -21.11 -10.91
N GLN A 135 2.91 -21.52 -11.96
CA GLN A 135 3.62 -20.59 -12.84
C GLN A 135 2.69 -19.55 -13.48
N GLU A 136 1.47 -19.95 -13.83
CA GLU A 136 0.49 -19.04 -14.43
C GLU A 136 0.07 -17.96 -13.43
N LEU A 137 -0.24 -18.32 -12.18
CA LEU A 137 -0.55 -17.35 -11.13
C LEU A 137 0.63 -16.41 -10.89
N PHE A 138 1.85 -16.95 -10.85
CA PHE A 138 3.07 -16.15 -10.66
C PHE A 138 3.29 -15.13 -11.79
N LYS A 139 2.98 -15.47 -13.05
CA LYS A 139 3.06 -14.55 -14.20
C LYS A 139 2.05 -13.40 -14.12
N THR A 140 0.90 -13.62 -13.46
CA THR A 140 -0.14 -12.58 -13.31
C THR A 140 0.25 -11.48 -12.32
N LEU A 141 1.24 -11.72 -11.45
CA LEU A 141 1.70 -10.75 -10.45
C LEU A 141 2.42 -9.57 -11.13
N LYS A 142 1.76 -8.43 -11.14
CA LYS A 142 2.24 -7.19 -11.73
C LYS A 142 2.42 -6.11 -10.66
N ASN A 143 3.22 -5.11 -10.95
CA ASN A 143 3.44 -3.96 -10.06
C ASN A 143 2.15 -3.21 -9.68
N HIS A 144 1.10 -3.35 -10.49
CA HIS A 144 -0.21 -2.73 -10.26
C HIS A 144 -1.13 -3.57 -9.36
N SER A 145 -0.81 -4.83 -9.11
CA SER A 145 -1.67 -5.76 -8.37
C SER A 145 -2.02 -5.27 -6.96
N CYS A 146 -1.09 -4.63 -6.26
CA CYS A 146 -1.37 -4.11 -4.91
C CYS A 146 -2.44 -3.00 -4.91
N ARG A 147 -2.43 -2.11 -5.93
CA ARG A 147 -3.39 -1.01 -6.02
C ARG A 147 -4.80 -1.50 -6.36
N SER A 148 -4.90 -2.52 -7.20
CA SER A 148 -6.17 -3.13 -7.58
C SER A 148 -6.72 -4.10 -6.53
N ALA A 149 -5.93 -4.49 -5.55
CA ALA A 149 -6.28 -5.51 -4.58
C ALA A 149 -7.52 -5.14 -3.76
N ILE A 150 -7.66 -3.88 -3.29
CA ILE A 150 -8.81 -3.48 -2.48
C ILE A 150 -10.12 -3.57 -3.25
N PRO A 151 -10.28 -2.99 -4.46
CA PRO A 151 -11.49 -3.21 -5.25
C PRO A 151 -11.82 -4.68 -5.47
N THR A 152 -10.79 -5.50 -5.80
CA THR A 152 -10.96 -6.94 -6.00
C THR A 152 -11.43 -7.64 -4.72
N ILE A 153 -10.79 -7.36 -3.58
CA ILE A 153 -11.17 -7.93 -2.28
C ILE A 153 -12.60 -7.51 -1.91
N CYS A 154 -12.96 -6.25 -2.11
CA CYS A 154 -14.31 -5.77 -1.84
C CYS A 154 -15.35 -6.52 -2.67
N GLN A 155 -15.04 -6.80 -3.93
CA GLN A 155 -15.89 -7.59 -4.80
C GLN A 155 -16.01 -9.05 -4.32
N GLU A 156 -14.89 -9.72 -4.05
CA GLU A 156 -14.85 -11.12 -3.63
C GLU A 156 -15.51 -11.35 -2.25
N LEU A 157 -15.41 -10.38 -1.36
CA LEU A 157 -16.02 -10.43 -0.02
C LEU A 157 -17.44 -9.83 0.01
N GLU A 158 -18.01 -9.50 -1.15
CA GLU A 158 -19.33 -8.88 -1.27
C GLU A 158 -19.50 -7.62 -0.41
N CYS A 159 -18.42 -6.85 -0.24
CA CYS A 159 -18.47 -5.59 0.49
C CYS A 159 -19.24 -4.56 -0.34
N PHE A 160 -20.37 -4.10 0.17
CA PHE A 160 -21.16 -3.03 -0.46
C PHE A 160 -20.47 -1.67 -0.24
N ILE A 161 -19.66 -1.26 -1.21
CA ILE A 161 -18.94 0.01 -1.16
C ILE A 161 -19.40 0.88 -2.32
N ASP A 162 -19.75 2.12 -2.00
CA ASP A 162 -20.13 3.11 -3.01
C ASP A 162 -18.98 3.36 -4.00
N LYS A 163 -19.35 3.46 -5.30
CA LYS A 163 -18.36 3.64 -6.39
C LYS A 163 -17.57 4.93 -6.25
N ASP A 164 -18.20 6.01 -5.75
CA ASP A 164 -17.53 7.30 -5.60
C ASP A 164 -16.56 7.25 -4.43
N ILE A 165 -16.88 6.50 -3.38
CA ILE A 165 -15.95 6.19 -2.29
C ILE A 165 -14.76 5.37 -2.80
N LEU A 166 -15.00 4.31 -3.57
CA LEU A 166 -13.91 3.52 -4.17
C LEU A 166 -13.03 4.38 -5.08
N LYS A 167 -13.65 5.20 -5.92
CA LYS A 167 -12.98 6.12 -6.83
C LYS A 167 -12.10 7.12 -6.06
N SER A 168 -12.65 7.75 -5.04
CA SER A 168 -11.93 8.67 -4.16
C SER A 168 -10.78 7.97 -3.44
N LEU A 169 -11.04 6.82 -2.82
CA LEU A 169 -10.03 6.03 -2.12
C LEU A 169 -8.85 5.64 -3.03
N GLY A 170 -9.14 5.26 -4.27
CA GLY A 170 -8.14 4.89 -5.26
C GLY A 170 -7.48 6.07 -5.97
N ARG A 171 -7.95 7.27 -5.74
CA ARG A 171 -7.50 8.47 -6.48
C ARG A 171 -7.61 8.24 -8.00
N TRP A 172 -8.76 7.70 -8.44
CA TRP A 172 -9.06 7.54 -9.86
C TRP A 172 -9.89 8.73 -10.36
N GLU A 173 -9.38 9.44 -11.35
CA GLU A 173 -10.10 10.55 -12.00
C GLU A 173 -11.14 10.04 -13.01
N SER A 174 -10.90 8.84 -13.55
CA SER A 174 -11.77 8.17 -14.51
C SER A 174 -12.40 6.92 -13.93
N ASP A 175 -13.30 6.30 -14.68
CA ASP A 175 -13.93 5.03 -14.32
C ASP A 175 -13.02 3.80 -14.55
N ALA A 176 -11.70 4.02 -14.69
CA ALA A 176 -10.73 2.93 -14.87
C ALA A 176 -10.76 1.87 -13.76
N TYR A 177 -11.25 2.21 -12.56
CA TYR A 177 -11.43 1.25 -11.47
C TYR A 177 -12.52 0.21 -11.77
N LEU A 178 -13.49 0.52 -12.65
CA LEU A 178 -14.55 -0.41 -13.04
C LEU A 178 -14.03 -1.68 -13.68
N GLN A 179 -12.85 -1.66 -14.28
CA GLN A 179 -12.20 -2.87 -14.79
C GLN A 179 -11.90 -3.91 -13.70
N TYR A 180 -11.90 -3.49 -12.43
CA TYR A 180 -11.72 -4.36 -11.26
C TYR A 180 -13.04 -4.78 -10.61
N LEU A 181 -14.14 -4.18 -11.04
CA LEU A 181 -15.49 -4.47 -10.55
C LEU A 181 -16.31 -5.07 -11.68
N LYS A 182 -16.82 -6.28 -11.51
CA LYS A 182 -17.70 -6.94 -12.50
C LYS A 182 -19.15 -6.48 -12.37
N SER A 183 -19.57 -6.14 -11.18
CA SER A 183 -20.88 -5.54 -10.92
C SER A 183 -20.84 -4.80 -9.58
N TYR A 184 -21.44 -3.64 -9.52
CA TYR A 184 -21.53 -2.89 -8.28
C TYR A 184 -22.85 -2.10 -8.23
N GLN A 185 -23.62 -2.32 -7.17
CA GLN A 185 -24.74 -1.48 -6.74
C GLN A 185 -24.58 -1.27 -5.24
N GLY A 186 -24.31 -0.07 -4.79
CA GLY A 186 -24.02 0.16 -3.40
C GLY A 186 -24.56 1.48 -2.86
N ALA A 187 -24.69 1.51 -1.55
CA ALA A 187 -25.09 2.68 -0.79
C ALA A 187 -23.87 3.55 -0.41
N LEU A 188 -24.09 4.84 -0.24
CA LEU A 188 -23.07 5.78 0.25
C LEU A 188 -22.53 5.36 1.63
N LYS A 189 -21.21 5.16 1.71
CA LYS A 189 -20.49 4.83 2.96
C LYS A 189 -19.24 5.70 3.09
N THR A 190 -18.89 5.99 4.33
CA THR A 190 -17.68 6.77 4.63
C THR A 190 -16.42 5.95 4.37
N ARG A 191 -15.28 6.61 4.08
CA ARG A 191 -13.97 5.98 3.92
C ARG A 191 -13.62 5.06 5.10
N ARG A 192 -13.84 5.55 6.32
CA ARG A 192 -13.57 4.81 7.56
C ARG A 192 -14.35 3.49 7.63
N PHE A 193 -15.64 3.53 7.28
CA PHE A 193 -16.48 2.34 7.25
C PHE A 193 -15.92 1.27 6.29
N VAL A 194 -15.45 1.67 5.11
CA VAL A 194 -14.85 0.76 4.12
C VAL A 194 -13.60 0.09 4.68
N GLU A 195 -12.72 0.86 5.28
CA GLU A 195 -11.49 0.35 5.89
C GLU A 195 -11.78 -0.60 7.05
N GLU A 196 -12.76 -0.27 7.89
CA GLU A 196 -13.22 -1.12 8.99
C GLU A 196 -13.84 -2.44 8.49
N GLU A 197 -14.66 -2.39 7.45
CA GLU A 197 -15.28 -3.58 6.87
C GLU A 197 -14.24 -4.52 6.23
N ILE A 198 -13.27 -3.98 5.49
CA ILE A 198 -12.14 -4.76 4.95
C ILE A 198 -11.35 -5.41 6.09
N ILE A 199 -11.03 -4.66 7.14
CA ILE A 199 -10.30 -5.17 8.30
C ILE A 199 -11.08 -6.31 8.97
N LYS A 200 -12.39 -6.14 9.16
CA LYS A 200 -13.28 -7.14 9.75
C LYS A 200 -13.26 -8.43 8.92
N LYS A 201 -13.49 -8.33 7.61
CA LYS A 201 -13.53 -9.49 6.70
C LYS A 201 -12.19 -10.23 6.62
N ILE A 202 -11.07 -9.51 6.56
CA ILE A 202 -9.73 -10.15 6.63
C ILE A 202 -9.54 -10.89 7.96
N SER A 203 -10.02 -10.33 9.07
CA SER A 203 -9.94 -10.95 10.39
C SER A 203 -10.78 -12.21 10.51
N GLU A 204 -11.97 -12.20 9.91
CA GLU A 204 -12.90 -13.35 9.86
C GLU A 204 -12.31 -14.48 9.00
N ALA A 205 -11.81 -14.20 7.81
CA ALA A 205 -11.16 -15.17 6.93
C ALA A 205 -9.99 -15.87 7.63
N ARG A 206 -9.16 -15.12 8.37
CA ARG A 206 -8.06 -15.71 9.14
C ARG A 206 -8.49 -16.61 10.29
N LYS A 207 -9.65 -16.35 10.90
CA LYS A 207 -10.19 -17.25 11.93
C LYS A 207 -10.63 -18.56 11.30
N GLN A 208 -11.25 -18.52 10.12
CA GLN A 208 -11.64 -19.72 9.38
C GLN A 208 -10.44 -20.57 8.98
N ASP A 209 -9.38 -19.95 8.42
CA ASP A 209 -8.13 -20.65 8.11
C ASP A 209 -7.49 -21.30 9.36
N ALA A 210 -7.46 -20.58 10.49
CA ALA A 210 -6.89 -21.10 11.73
C ALA A 210 -7.69 -22.28 12.30
N VAL A 211 -9.00 -22.38 12.02
CA VAL A 211 -9.83 -23.53 12.41
C VAL A 211 -9.54 -24.71 11.47
N PHE A 212 -9.41 -24.46 10.19
CA PHE A 212 -9.09 -25.49 9.19
C PHE A 212 -7.75 -26.18 9.48
N PHE A 213 -6.69 -25.42 9.78
CA PHE A 213 -5.36 -25.94 10.12
C PHE A 213 -5.26 -26.61 11.50
N ARG A 214 -6.29 -26.53 12.36
CA ARG A 214 -6.34 -27.26 13.63
C ARG A 214 -7.07 -28.61 13.55
N GLN A 215 -7.76 -28.84 12.42
CA GLN A 215 -8.53 -30.07 12.18
C GLN A 215 -7.84 -31.05 11.20
N THR A 216 -6.73 -30.62 10.65
CA THR A 216 -5.80 -31.45 9.85
C THR A 216 -4.53 -31.75 10.63
#